data_edb4a534c90127a69252968b56fb30e0
#
_entry.id   edb4a534c90127a69252968b56fb30e0
#
_cell.length_a   1.000
_cell.length_b   1.000
_cell.length_c   1.000
_cell.angle_alpha   90.00
_cell.angle_beta   90.00
_cell.angle_gamma   90.00
#
_symmetry.space_group_name_H-M   'P 1'
#
loop_
_entity.id
_entity.type
_entity.pdbx_description
1 polymer ?
#
loop_
_entity_poly.entity_id
_entity_poly.type
_entity_poly.pdbx_seq_one_letter_code
_entity_poly.pdbx_strand_id
1 'polypeptide(L)'
;MPFEKSDGKPHPCSTATAVWIATALLHADNKNEEAFRQSQIFRKVKELQLMKVSDSTIRTHISSHCVANRKAQPDTHRKLFAVRNGWFRLYRPGDPYDMTRGRGRIAPLPHETPEKHRWLLNSYEDDYVKRRAPAPTKSESPNIPFAKIGEGGVIKVPEEVLSRLQLGIGDYIAFIQPPSGDVSIRKAKVRLEL
;
A
#
# COMPACT_ATOMS: atom_id res chain seq x y z
N MET A 1 -27.58 32.73 -20.95
CA MET A 1 -27.67 31.60 -20.02
C MET A 1 -26.99 32.03 -18.74
N PRO A 2 -27.72 32.29 -17.65
CA PRO A 2 -27.08 32.68 -16.38
C PRO A 2 -26.43 31.44 -15.72
N PHE A 3 -25.18 31.62 -15.30
CA PHE A 3 -24.46 30.65 -14.45
C PHE A 3 -25.22 30.53 -13.14
N GLU A 4 -25.74 29.33 -12.87
CA GLU A 4 -26.27 28.95 -11.56
C GLU A 4 -25.16 29.08 -10.53
N LYS A 5 -25.32 29.98 -9.56
CA LYS A 5 -24.50 30.07 -8.36
C LYS A 5 -24.73 28.77 -7.57
N SER A 6 -23.73 27.91 -7.54
CA SER A 6 -23.73 26.76 -6.63
C SER A 6 -23.89 27.27 -5.21
N ASP A 7 -25.01 26.93 -4.59
CA ASP A 7 -25.30 27.18 -3.19
C ASP A 7 -24.11 26.70 -2.35
N GLY A 8 -23.50 27.63 -1.61
CA GLY A 8 -22.28 27.43 -0.81
C GLY A 8 -22.43 26.48 0.38
N LYS A 9 -23.13 25.37 0.22
CA LYS A 9 -23.08 24.26 1.18
C LYS A 9 -21.77 23.50 0.97
N PRO A 10 -20.90 23.43 1.98
CA PRO A 10 -19.70 22.63 1.88
C PRO A 10 -20.11 21.19 1.60
N HIS A 11 -19.68 20.66 0.44
CA HIS A 11 -19.86 19.23 0.15
C HIS A 11 -19.27 18.43 1.32
N PRO A 12 -20.02 17.49 1.92
CA PRO A 12 -19.53 16.72 3.03
C PRO A 12 -18.25 15.99 2.60
N CYS A 13 -17.18 16.13 3.36
CA CYS A 13 -15.92 15.48 3.13
C CYS A 13 -16.13 13.96 3.13
N SER A 14 -15.65 13.25 2.12
CA SER A 14 -15.76 11.78 2.09
C SER A 14 -14.93 11.17 3.22
N THR A 15 -15.33 9.98 3.72
CA THR A 15 -14.58 9.27 4.77
C THR A 15 -13.14 9.01 4.36
N ALA A 16 -12.92 8.63 3.09
CA ALA A 16 -11.59 8.39 2.56
C ALA A 16 -10.73 9.68 2.52
N THR A 17 -11.34 10.83 2.21
CA THR A 17 -10.66 12.13 2.25
C THR A 17 -10.35 12.55 3.68
N ALA A 18 -11.29 12.38 4.62
CA ALA A 18 -11.05 12.71 6.03
C ALA A 18 -9.93 11.84 6.65
N VAL A 19 -9.89 10.55 6.32
CA VAL A 19 -8.80 9.63 6.76
C VAL A 19 -7.46 10.09 6.17
N TRP A 20 -7.42 10.49 4.90
CA TRP A 20 -6.20 11.02 4.30
C TRP A 20 -5.73 12.31 4.98
N ILE A 21 -6.63 13.28 5.18
CA ILE A 21 -6.33 14.56 5.86
C ILE A 21 -5.79 14.31 7.28
N ALA A 22 -6.45 13.45 8.05
CA ALA A 22 -6.04 13.12 9.41
C ALA A 22 -4.61 12.52 9.43
N THR A 23 -4.31 11.62 8.50
CA THR A 23 -2.98 11.00 8.41
C THR A 23 -1.94 12.00 7.94
N ALA A 24 -2.28 12.91 7.00
CA ALA A 24 -1.39 13.95 6.52
C ALA A 24 -1.02 14.94 7.63
N LEU A 25 -2.00 15.35 8.45
CA LEU A 25 -1.75 16.19 9.62
C LEU A 25 -0.83 15.51 10.64
N LEU A 26 -1.06 14.22 10.93
CA LEU A 26 -0.18 13.48 11.84
C LEU A 26 1.27 13.46 11.32
N HIS A 27 1.49 13.32 10.00
CA HIS A 27 2.83 13.42 9.41
C HIS A 27 3.41 14.83 9.43
N ALA A 28 2.56 15.86 9.27
CA ALA A 28 3.01 17.25 9.35
C ALA A 28 3.45 17.62 10.78
N ASP A 29 2.68 17.18 11.77
CA ASP A 29 2.95 17.42 13.19
C ASP A 29 4.12 16.59 13.73
N ASN A 30 4.35 15.40 13.16
CA ASN A 30 5.36 14.43 13.64
C ASN A 30 6.26 13.99 12.48
N LYS A 31 7.13 14.87 12.02
CA LYS A 31 7.97 14.68 10.82
C LYS A 31 8.91 13.47 10.89
N ASN A 32 9.26 13.01 12.09
CA ASN A 32 10.16 11.87 12.32
C ASN A 32 9.44 10.53 12.39
N GLU A 33 8.10 10.52 12.53
CA GLU A 33 7.32 9.30 12.59
C GLU A 33 7.05 8.76 11.20
N GLU A 34 7.39 7.50 10.97
CA GLU A 34 7.16 6.86 9.68
C GLU A 34 5.72 6.43 9.50
N ALA A 35 5.07 5.98 10.57
CA ALA A 35 3.70 5.45 10.53
C ALA A 35 2.97 5.67 11.86
N PHE A 36 1.65 5.60 11.82
CA PHE A 36 0.77 5.81 12.96
C PHE A 36 -0.12 4.59 13.19
N ARG A 37 -0.47 4.34 14.46
CA ARG A 37 -1.45 3.31 14.81
C ARG A 37 -2.84 3.69 14.28
N GLN A 38 -3.64 2.69 13.95
CA GLN A 38 -5.04 2.89 13.59
C GLN A 38 -5.78 3.78 14.59
N SER A 39 -5.54 3.61 15.89
CA SER A 39 -6.15 4.39 16.95
C SER A 39 -5.77 5.87 16.94
N GLN A 40 -4.54 6.20 16.54
CA GLN A 40 -4.08 7.60 16.42
C GLN A 40 -4.76 8.27 15.23
N ILE A 41 -4.79 7.60 14.06
CA ILE A 41 -5.49 8.12 12.88
C ILE A 41 -6.99 8.26 13.18
N PHE A 42 -7.61 7.26 13.79
CA PHE A 42 -9.03 7.30 14.18
C PHE A 42 -9.34 8.51 15.09
N ARG A 43 -8.54 8.71 16.14
CA ARG A 43 -8.70 9.86 17.06
C ARG A 43 -8.59 11.18 16.31
N LYS A 44 -7.61 11.32 15.41
CA LYS A 44 -7.44 12.53 14.60
C LYS A 44 -8.62 12.77 13.66
N VAL A 45 -9.18 11.73 13.04
CA VAL A 45 -10.40 11.84 12.23
C VAL A 45 -11.59 12.35 13.07
N LYS A 46 -11.77 11.84 14.28
CA LYS A 46 -12.85 12.27 15.20
C LYS A 46 -12.66 13.73 15.64
N GLU A 47 -11.43 14.13 15.94
CA GLU A 47 -11.08 15.52 16.31
C GLU A 47 -11.43 16.52 15.20
N LEU A 48 -11.18 16.16 13.95
CA LEU A 48 -11.41 17.06 12.80
C LEU A 48 -12.89 17.31 12.48
N GLN A 49 -13.80 16.42 12.86
CA GLN A 49 -15.25 16.52 12.65
C GLN A 49 -15.67 16.86 11.20
N LEU A 50 -14.91 16.40 10.20
CA LEU A 50 -15.12 16.71 8.78
C LEU A 50 -16.33 15.98 8.16
N MET A 51 -16.88 14.99 8.87
CA MET A 51 -17.97 14.15 8.41
C MET A 51 -18.74 13.55 9.58
N LYS A 52 -19.95 13.06 9.29
CA LYS A 52 -20.82 12.36 10.26
C LYS A 52 -21.01 10.91 9.80
N VAL A 53 -20.19 10.02 10.30
CA VAL A 53 -20.28 8.57 10.03
C VAL A 53 -20.01 7.76 11.30
N SER A 54 -20.37 6.48 11.30
CA SER A 54 -20.13 5.60 12.45
C SER A 54 -18.63 5.37 12.68
N ASP A 55 -18.27 5.06 13.91
CA ASP A 55 -16.90 4.72 14.28
C ASP A 55 -16.39 3.47 13.55
N SER A 56 -17.27 2.50 13.31
CA SER A 56 -16.95 1.30 12.53
C SER A 56 -16.59 1.64 11.09
N THR A 57 -17.33 2.56 10.46
CA THR A 57 -17.03 3.04 9.10
C THR A 57 -15.64 3.67 9.03
N ILE A 58 -15.29 4.54 9.96
CA ILE A 58 -13.96 5.16 10.03
C ILE A 58 -12.88 4.10 10.16
N ARG A 59 -13.04 3.15 11.10
CA ARG A 59 -12.07 2.07 11.32
C ARG A 59 -11.87 1.19 10.09
N THR A 60 -12.96 0.86 9.40
CA THR A 60 -12.91 0.07 8.16
C THR A 60 -12.18 0.82 7.04
N HIS A 61 -12.39 2.14 6.90
CA HIS A 61 -11.65 2.93 5.92
C HIS A 61 -10.15 2.95 6.23
N ILE A 62 -9.75 3.13 7.49
CA ILE A 62 -8.34 3.12 7.89
C ILE A 62 -7.70 1.75 7.67
N SER A 63 -8.40 0.66 7.99
CA SER A 63 -7.83 -0.69 7.98
C SER A 63 -7.94 -1.42 6.64
N SER A 64 -8.87 -1.01 5.76
CA SER A 64 -9.16 -1.71 4.52
C SER A 64 -9.36 -0.77 3.33
N HIS A 65 -10.44 0.03 3.31
CA HIS A 65 -10.88 0.73 2.09
C HIS A 65 -9.84 1.71 1.53
N CYS A 66 -9.03 2.34 2.38
CA CYS A 66 -8.00 3.29 1.94
C CYS A 66 -6.61 2.65 1.76
N VAL A 67 -6.43 1.37 2.07
CA VAL A 67 -5.09 0.75 2.18
C VAL A 67 -4.65 0.14 0.85
N ALA A 68 -3.59 0.70 0.27
CA ALA A 68 -3.11 0.36 -1.06
C ALA A 68 -2.67 -1.11 -1.21
N ASN A 69 -1.94 -1.64 -0.24
CA ASN A 69 -1.38 -3.00 -0.26
C ASN A 69 -2.33 -4.06 0.34
N ARG A 70 -3.64 -3.81 0.27
CA ARG A 70 -4.70 -4.77 0.61
C ARG A 70 -5.70 -4.85 -0.52
N LYS A 71 -6.30 -6.03 -0.74
CA LYS A 71 -7.34 -6.23 -1.75
C LYS A 71 -8.45 -5.17 -1.63
N ALA A 72 -8.92 -4.65 -2.77
CA ALA A 72 -9.99 -3.66 -2.80
C ALA A 72 -11.31 -4.25 -2.30
N GLN A 73 -12.03 -3.51 -1.42
CA GLN A 73 -13.34 -3.87 -0.89
C GLN A 73 -14.06 -2.60 -0.37
N PRO A 74 -15.12 -2.16 -0.95
CA PRO A 74 -15.44 -2.12 -2.38
C PRO A 74 -14.62 -1.05 -3.11
N ASP A 75 -13.98 -0.14 -2.36
CA ASP A 75 -13.28 1.03 -2.89
C ASP A 75 -11.85 0.70 -3.33
N THR A 76 -11.41 1.36 -4.40
CA THR A 76 -10.07 1.20 -4.97
C THR A 76 -9.04 2.23 -4.46
N HIS A 77 -9.35 3.04 -3.44
CA HIS A 77 -8.44 4.09 -2.94
C HIS A 77 -7.07 3.55 -2.53
N ARG A 78 -6.01 4.29 -2.87
CA ARG A 78 -4.62 4.03 -2.46
C ARG A 78 -4.07 5.14 -1.57
N LYS A 79 -4.83 5.56 -0.56
CA LYS A 79 -4.50 6.72 0.28
C LYS A 79 -3.54 6.38 1.42
N LEU A 80 -3.60 5.15 1.92
CA LEU A 80 -2.76 4.63 2.98
C LEU A 80 -1.94 3.44 2.52
N PHE A 81 -0.84 3.19 3.24
CA PHE A 81 -0.01 2.01 3.13
C PHE A 81 0.10 1.34 4.50
N ALA A 82 -0.20 0.04 4.58
CA ALA A 82 -0.01 -0.74 5.80
C ALA A 82 1.46 -1.15 5.93
N VAL A 83 2.18 -0.56 6.87
CA VAL A 83 3.60 -0.87 7.14
C VAL A 83 3.72 -2.19 7.91
N ARG A 84 2.83 -2.39 8.87
CA ARG A 84 2.67 -3.63 9.65
C ARG A 84 1.26 -3.69 10.23
N ASN A 85 0.92 -4.78 10.91
CA ASN A 85 -0.42 -4.92 11.47
C ASN A 85 -0.79 -3.74 12.40
N GLY A 86 -1.89 -3.07 12.09
CA GLY A 86 -2.42 -1.93 12.83
C GLY A 86 -1.65 -0.61 12.68
N TRP A 87 -0.61 -0.56 11.81
CA TRP A 87 0.18 0.65 11.57
C TRP A 87 0.10 1.07 10.11
N PHE A 88 -0.20 2.35 9.89
CA PHE A 88 -0.45 2.91 8.57
C PHE A 88 0.28 4.24 8.39
N ARG A 89 0.67 4.52 7.17
CA ARG A 89 1.18 5.81 6.72
C ARG A 89 0.46 6.24 5.43
N LEU A 90 0.69 7.47 4.99
CA LEU A 90 0.27 7.86 3.64
C LEU A 90 0.98 6.98 2.59
N TYR A 91 0.25 6.64 1.54
CA TYR A 91 0.82 5.97 0.37
C TYR A 91 1.80 6.91 -0.33
N ARG A 92 2.88 6.38 -0.87
CA ARG A 92 3.86 7.11 -1.69
C ARG A 92 3.86 6.55 -3.10
N PRO A 93 4.02 7.40 -4.14
CA PRO A 93 4.29 6.90 -5.49
C PRO A 93 5.48 5.94 -5.46
N GLY A 94 5.29 4.75 -6.05
CA GLY A 94 6.30 3.68 -6.01
C GLY A 94 6.11 2.63 -4.92
N ASP A 95 5.27 2.89 -3.90
CA ASP A 95 4.90 1.84 -2.96
C ASP A 95 4.15 0.68 -3.68
N PRO A 96 4.37 -0.57 -3.27
CA PRO A 96 3.60 -1.69 -3.80
C PRO A 96 2.12 -1.56 -3.43
N TYR A 97 1.25 -2.00 -4.33
CA TYR A 97 -0.18 -2.00 -4.11
C TYR A 97 -0.84 -3.26 -4.67
N ASP A 98 -2.02 -3.59 -4.16
CA ASP A 98 -2.82 -4.69 -4.68
C ASP A 98 -3.35 -4.35 -6.09
N MET A 99 -3.25 -5.29 -7.03
CA MET A 99 -3.63 -5.10 -8.44
C MET A 99 -5.08 -4.61 -8.61
N THR A 100 -5.99 -5.00 -7.71
CA THR A 100 -7.38 -4.56 -7.72
C THR A 100 -7.53 -3.05 -7.46
N ARG A 101 -6.46 -2.37 -7.03
CA ARG A 101 -6.42 -0.93 -6.73
C ARG A 101 -5.72 -0.09 -7.79
N GLY A 102 -5.37 -0.66 -8.94
CA GLY A 102 -4.56 -0.01 -9.97
C GLY A 102 -5.03 1.38 -10.41
N ARG A 103 -6.35 1.63 -10.39
CA ARG A 103 -6.96 2.92 -10.75
C ARG A 103 -7.25 3.83 -9.54
N GLY A 104 -6.89 3.41 -8.33
CA GLY A 104 -7.19 4.14 -7.10
C GLY A 104 -6.37 5.42 -6.96
N ARG A 105 -7.01 6.52 -6.52
CA ARG A 105 -6.33 7.79 -6.24
C ARG A 105 -5.53 7.70 -4.94
N ILE A 106 -4.35 8.32 -4.95
CA ILE A 106 -3.41 8.34 -3.81
C ILE A 106 -3.66 9.52 -2.88
N ALA A 107 -4.20 10.61 -3.39
CA ALA A 107 -4.58 11.81 -2.65
C ALA A 107 -6.00 12.25 -3.05
N PRO A 108 -6.70 13.05 -2.23
CA PRO A 108 -7.95 13.67 -2.61
C PRO A 108 -7.70 14.79 -3.64
N LEU A 109 -8.75 15.18 -4.36
CA LEU A 109 -8.69 16.36 -5.24
C LEU A 109 -8.87 17.66 -4.43
N PRO A 110 -8.38 18.81 -4.94
CA PRO A 110 -8.51 20.09 -4.24
C PRO A 110 -9.95 20.46 -3.87
N HIS A 111 -10.92 20.17 -4.74
CA HIS A 111 -12.33 20.46 -4.47
C HIS A 111 -12.99 19.48 -3.47
N GLU A 112 -12.41 18.28 -3.27
CA GLU A 112 -12.83 17.30 -2.26
C GLU A 112 -12.23 17.62 -0.88
N THR A 113 -11.25 18.54 -0.83
CA THR A 113 -10.50 18.87 0.38
C THR A 113 -11.02 20.21 0.92
N PRO A 114 -11.47 20.28 2.18
CA PRO A 114 -11.87 21.55 2.81
C PRO A 114 -10.74 22.57 2.70
N GLU A 115 -11.08 23.83 2.40
CA GLU A 115 -10.13 24.91 2.09
C GLU A 115 -9.01 25.03 3.13
N LYS A 116 -9.35 24.99 4.41
CA LYS A 116 -8.39 25.05 5.53
C LYS A 116 -7.34 23.92 5.53
N HIS A 117 -7.55 22.85 4.74
CA HIS A 117 -6.64 21.70 4.67
C HIS A 117 -6.01 21.51 3.28
N ARG A 118 -6.28 22.39 2.29
CA ARG A 118 -5.72 22.26 0.94
C ARG A 118 -4.20 22.34 0.89
N TRP A 119 -3.59 23.05 1.82
CA TRP A 119 -2.13 23.13 1.94
C TRP A 119 -1.45 21.76 2.15
N LEU A 120 -2.20 20.78 2.71
CA LEU A 120 -1.69 19.42 2.89
C LEU A 120 -1.42 18.72 1.55
N LEU A 121 -2.10 19.08 0.47
CA LEU A 121 -1.85 18.51 -0.86
C LEU A 121 -0.46 18.90 -1.35
N ASN A 122 -0.10 20.17 -1.24
CA ASN A 122 1.25 20.65 -1.59
C ASN A 122 2.31 20.08 -0.66
N SER A 123 2.03 20.06 0.66
CA SER A 123 2.94 19.46 1.65
C SER A 123 3.15 17.96 1.42
N TYR A 124 2.13 17.25 0.95
CA TYR A 124 2.25 15.85 0.57
C TYR A 124 3.20 15.66 -0.62
N GLU A 125 3.03 16.43 -1.70
CA GLU A 125 3.85 16.33 -2.91
C GLU A 125 5.28 16.83 -2.68
N ASP A 126 5.45 17.95 -2.01
CA ASP A 126 6.74 18.62 -1.86
C ASP A 126 7.58 18.07 -0.73
N ASP A 127 6.96 17.81 0.41
CA ASP A 127 7.67 17.40 1.63
C ASP A 127 7.60 15.88 1.86
N TYR A 128 6.38 15.33 1.90
CA TYR A 128 6.21 13.94 2.33
C TYR A 128 6.72 12.95 1.28
N VAL A 129 6.39 13.16 0.00
CA VAL A 129 6.82 12.29 -1.09
C VAL A 129 8.32 12.48 -1.36
N LYS A 130 8.80 13.73 -1.46
CA LYS A 130 10.19 14.01 -1.82
C LYS A 130 11.19 13.72 -0.70
N ARG A 131 10.87 14.05 0.55
CA ARG A 131 11.79 13.84 1.69
C ARG A 131 11.90 12.39 2.13
N ARG A 132 10.82 11.64 1.98
CA ARG A 132 10.74 10.23 2.36
C ARG A 132 10.64 9.26 1.18
N ALA A 133 10.78 9.77 -0.05
CA ALA A 133 11.21 8.88 -1.11
C ALA A 133 12.47 8.19 -0.57
N PRO A 134 12.51 6.86 -0.46
CA PRO A 134 13.78 6.21 -0.22
C PRO A 134 14.72 6.84 -1.23
N ALA A 135 15.92 7.31 -0.77
CA ALA A 135 17.00 7.61 -1.68
C ALA A 135 16.95 6.50 -2.72
N PRO A 136 17.05 6.80 -4.04
CA PRO A 136 16.95 5.78 -5.05
C PRO A 136 17.97 4.70 -4.70
N THR A 137 17.61 3.85 -3.76
CA THR A 137 18.15 2.52 -3.70
C THR A 137 17.82 2.04 -5.07
N LYS A 138 18.87 1.90 -5.92
CA LYS A 138 18.81 1.07 -7.14
C LYS A 138 17.74 0.06 -6.85
N SER A 139 16.61 0.15 -7.54
CA SER A 139 15.40 -0.59 -7.25
C SER A 139 15.78 -2.04 -6.96
N GLU A 140 15.98 -2.36 -5.72
CA GLU A 140 15.64 -3.66 -5.24
C GLU A 140 14.11 -3.65 -5.10
N SER A 141 13.42 -3.65 -6.24
CA SER A 141 12.28 -4.55 -6.41
C SER A 141 12.72 -5.80 -5.67
N PRO A 142 11.95 -6.38 -4.71
CA PRO A 142 12.33 -7.66 -4.19
C PRO A 142 12.70 -8.43 -5.43
N ASN A 143 14.00 -8.72 -5.59
CA ASN A 143 14.51 -9.33 -6.81
C ASN A 143 13.84 -10.69 -6.80
N ILE A 144 12.60 -10.70 -7.33
CA ILE A 144 11.88 -11.94 -7.53
C ILE A 144 12.60 -12.52 -8.72
N PRO A 145 13.49 -13.47 -8.49
CA PRO A 145 14.28 -14.02 -9.57
C PRO A 145 13.33 -14.70 -10.54
N PHE A 146 13.20 -14.13 -11.73
CA PHE A 146 12.40 -14.70 -12.80
C PHE A 146 13.21 -15.74 -13.54
N ALA A 147 12.62 -16.90 -13.75
CA ALA A 147 13.14 -17.90 -14.66
C ALA A 147 12.15 -18.09 -15.80
N LYS A 148 12.62 -17.95 -17.05
CA LYS A 148 11.84 -18.28 -18.24
C LYS A 148 11.87 -19.78 -18.45
N ILE A 149 10.70 -20.39 -18.69
CA ILE A 149 10.64 -21.78 -19.13
C ILE A 149 11.11 -21.81 -20.58
N GLY A 150 12.19 -22.53 -20.81
CA GLY A 150 12.75 -22.78 -22.15
C GLY A 150 12.05 -23.93 -22.87
N GLU A 151 12.54 -24.21 -24.09
CA GLU A 151 12.08 -25.36 -24.87
C GLU A 151 12.25 -26.66 -24.07
N GLY A 152 11.30 -27.58 -24.18
CA GLY A 152 11.31 -28.82 -23.39
C GLY A 152 10.99 -28.68 -21.90
N GLY A 153 10.48 -27.52 -21.46
CA GLY A 153 10.12 -27.32 -20.04
C GLY A 153 11.30 -27.05 -19.09
N VAL A 154 12.49 -26.75 -19.64
CA VAL A 154 13.70 -26.49 -18.86
C VAL A 154 13.65 -25.11 -18.22
N ILE A 155 13.97 -25.02 -16.92
CA ILE A 155 14.09 -23.76 -16.19
C ILE A 155 15.56 -23.57 -15.77
N LYS A 156 16.16 -22.43 -16.17
CA LYS A 156 17.45 -22.02 -15.61
C LYS A 156 17.19 -21.33 -14.27
N VAL A 157 17.54 -21.99 -13.18
CA VAL A 157 17.36 -21.43 -11.83
C VAL A 157 18.31 -20.25 -11.64
N PRO A 158 17.82 -19.05 -11.27
CA PRO A 158 18.67 -17.90 -11.00
C PRO A 158 19.66 -18.15 -9.85
N GLU A 159 20.87 -17.60 -9.96
CA GLU A 159 21.96 -17.82 -9.01
C GLU A 159 21.60 -17.40 -7.59
N GLU A 160 20.80 -16.35 -7.43
CA GLU A 160 20.28 -15.88 -6.13
C GLU A 160 19.38 -16.93 -5.46
N VAL A 161 18.58 -17.67 -6.24
CA VAL A 161 17.75 -18.77 -5.72
C VAL A 161 18.61 -19.95 -5.30
N LEU A 162 19.63 -20.28 -6.14
CA LEU A 162 20.59 -21.33 -5.80
C LEU A 162 21.30 -21.02 -4.48
N SER A 163 21.79 -19.80 -4.31
CA SER A 163 22.45 -19.34 -3.10
C SER A 163 21.54 -19.38 -1.88
N ARG A 164 20.31 -18.85 -1.99
CA ARG A 164 19.33 -18.85 -0.87
C ARG A 164 18.91 -20.24 -0.43
N LEU A 165 18.76 -21.17 -1.36
CA LEU A 165 18.38 -22.56 -1.08
C LEU A 165 19.60 -23.45 -0.82
N GLN A 166 20.81 -22.90 -0.87
CA GLN A 166 22.08 -23.64 -0.74
C GLN A 166 22.12 -24.85 -1.69
N LEU A 167 21.78 -24.61 -2.97
CA LEU A 167 21.73 -25.61 -4.02
C LEU A 167 23.05 -25.61 -4.81
N GLY A 168 23.57 -26.80 -5.07
CA GLY A 168 24.73 -27.04 -5.93
C GLY A 168 24.41 -28.01 -7.05
N ILE A 169 25.39 -28.25 -7.92
CA ILE A 169 25.28 -29.23 -9.00
C ILE A 169 25.03 -30.63 -8.39
N GLY A 170 23.99 -31.31 -8.86
CA GLY A 170 23.59 -32.62 -8.36
C GLY A 170 22.51 -32.59 -7.27
N ASP A 171 22.15 -31.40 -6.76
CA ASP A 171 21.03 -31.26 -5.84
C ASP A 171 19.67 -31.34 -6.56
N TYR A 172 18.66 -31.81 -5.85
CA TYR A 172 17.28 -31.91 -6.33
C TYR A 172 16.44 -30.79 -5.72
N ILE A 173 15.48 -30.29 -6.50
CA ILE A 173 14.46 -29.35 -6.04
C ILE A 173 13.09 -30.00 -6.11
N ALA A 174 12.25 -29.75 -5.12
CA ALA A 174 10.86 -30.15 -5.10
C ALA A 174 9.94 -28.95 -5.26
N PHE A 175 8.96 -29.09 -6.14
CA PHE A 175 7.86 -28.17 -6.28
C PHE A 175 6.71 -28.68 -5.41
N ILE A 176 6.35 -27.94 -4.39
CA ILE A 176 5.31 -28.31 -3.45
C ILE A 176 4.12 -27.40 -3.69
N GLN A 177 2.98 -27.98 -4.05
CA GLN A 177 1.72 -27.27 -4.21
C GLN A 177 0.78 -27.63 -3.07
N PRO A 178 0.65 -26.76 -2.05
CA PRO A 178 -0.33 -26.95 -0.99
C PRO A 178 -1.76 -26.71 -1.53
N PRO A 179 -2.79 -27.12 -0.79
CA PRO A 179 -4.20 -26.92 -1.19
C PRO A 179 -4.58 -25.45 -1.42
N SER A 180 -3.80 -24.50 -0.91
CA SER A 180 -3.97 -23.05 -1.14
C SER A 180 -3.68 -22.59 -2.58
N GLY A 181 -3.10 -23.45 -3.42
CA GLY A 181 -2.80 -23.15 -4.82
C GLY A 181 -1.42 -22.53 -5.09
N ASP A 182 -0.72 -22.04 -4.08
CA ASP A 182 0.61 -21.47 -4.26
C ASP A 182 1.67 -22.58 -4.39
N VAL A 183 2.59 -22.43 -5.36
CA VAL A 183 3.71 -23.37 -5.55
C VAL A 183 4.94 -22.86 -4.81
N SER A 184 5.51 -23.67 -3.95
CA SER A 184 6.78 -23.40 -3.26
C SER A 184 7.89 -24.32 -3.76
N ILE A 185 9.13 -23.79 -3.80
CA ILE A 185 10.32 -24.52 -4.21
C ILE A 185 11.18 -24.78 -2.99
N ARG A 186 11.62 -26.02 -2.81
CA ARG A 186 12.51 -26.42 -1.70
C ARG A 186 13.60 -27.35 -2.17
N LYS A 187 14.74 -27.36 -1.48
CA LYS A 187 15.76 -28.40 -1.65
C LYS A 187 15.17 -29.74 -1.23
N ALA A 188 15.24 -30.73 -2.11
CA ALA A 188 14.78 -32.09 -1.82
C ALA A 188 15.95 -32.96 -1.37
N LYS A 189 15.72 -33.81 -0.37
CA LYS A 189 16.61 -34.92 -0.03
C LYS A 189 16.08 -36.16 -0.71
N VAL A 190 16.78 -36.65 -1.71
CA VAL A 190 16.44 -37.94 -2.35
C VAL A 190 17.17 -39.05 -1.58
N ARG A 191 16.42 -39.99 -1.00
CA ARG A 191 16.97 -41.25 -0.52
C ARG A 191 16.87 -42.23 -1.71
N LEU A 192 17.99 -42.63 -2.24
CA LEU A 192 18.05 -43.79 -3.12
C LEU A 192 17.98 -45.02 -2.23
N GLU A 193 16.86 -45.76 -2.25
CA GLU A 193 16.80 -47.10 -1.71
C GLU A 193 17.45 -47.98 -2.76
N LEU A 194 18.60 -48.59 -2.38
CA LEU A 194 19.31 -49.59 -3.16
C LEU A 194 18.73 -50.98 -2.88
#